data_b802581bbcaf34fc220a040066de50da
#
_entry.id   b802581bbcaf34fc220a040066de50da
#
_cell.length_a   1.000
_cell.length_b   1.000
_cell.length_c   1.000
_cell.angle_alpha   90.00
_cell.angle_beta   90.00
_cell.angle_gamma   90.00
#
_symmetry.space_group_name_H-M   'P 1'
#
loop_
_entity.id
_entity.type
_entity.pdbx_description
1 polymer ?
#
loop_
_entity_poly.entity_id
_entity_poly.type
_entity_poly.pdbx_seq_one_letter_code
_entity_poly.pdbx_strand_id
1 'polypeptide(L)' 'MKIGEKIKELRIEKGLSQMQLGKSIGVSQNAVDYWERNVNEPKASYIIALVKLFDVTFDEFFADIK' A
#
# COMPACT_ATOMS: atom_id res chain seq x y z
N MET A 1 -0.30 -13.54 4.40
CA MET A 1 -0.15 -12.08 4.66
C MET A 1 -1.35 -11.34 4.08
N LYS A 2 -1.89 -10.40 4.82
CA LYS A 2 -2.99 -9.57 4.33
C LYS A 2 -2.44 -8.40 3.51
N ILE A 3 -3.29 -7.83 2.66
CA ILE A 3 -2.88 -6.73 1.77
C ILE A 3 -2.34 -5.53 2.54
N GLY A 4 -2.93 -5.21 3.69
CA GLY A 4 -2.46 -4.10 4.53
C GLY A 4 -1.06 -4.31 5.06
N GLU A 5 -0.72 -5.53 5.44
CA GLU A 5 0.62 -5.87 5.90
C GLU A 5 1.63 -5.71 4.77
N LYS A 6 1.25 -6.07 3.55
CA LYS A 6 2.12 -5.92 2.37
C LYS A 6 2.38 -4.45 2.06
N ILE A 7 1.33 -3.62 2.13
CA ILE A 7 1.46 -2.17 1.92
C ILE A 7 2.44 -1.59 2.93
N LYS A 8 2.29 -1.94 4.21
CA LYS A 8 3.17 -1.44 5.26
C LYS A 8 4.61 -1.88 5.04
N GLU A 9 4.81 -3.15 4.70
CA GLU A 9 6.15 -3.70 4.43
C GLU A 9 6.84 -2.93 3.32
N LEU A 10 6.17 -2.77 2.18
CA LEU A 10 6.75 -2.08 1.03
C LEU A 10 6.97 -0.59 1.31
N ARG A 11 6.05 0.03 2.06
CA ARG A 11 6.20 1.43 2.47
C ARG A 11 7.47 1.63 3.30
N ILE A 12 7.68 0.76 4.28
CA ILE A 12 8.86 0.83 5.15
C ILE A 12 10.14 0.58 4.35
N GLU A 13 10.11 -0.37 3.42
CA GLU A 13 11.26 -0.63 2.54
C GLU A 13 11.64 0.58 1.71
N LYS A 14 10.65 1.38 1.30
CA LYS A 14 10.88 2.63 0.56
C LYS A 14 11.26 3.80 1.46
N GLY A 15 11.24 3.61 2.77
CA GLY A 15 11.57 4.68 3.71
C GLY A 15 10.50 5.77 3.81
N LEU A 16 9.24 5.44 3.52
CA LEU A 16 8.15 6.41 3.51
C LEU A 16 7.34 6.33 4.80
N SER A 17 6.89 7.49 5.30
CA SER A 17 5.87 7.55 6.33
C SER A 17 4.50 7.30 5.70
N GLN A 18 3.49 7.05 6.53
CA GLN A 18 2.10 6.94 6.04
C GLN A 18 1.65 8.22 5.33
N MET A 19 2.03 9.38 5.88
CA MET A 19 1.70 10.67 5.29
C MET A 19 2.37 10.82 3.92
N GLN A 20 3.64 10.46 3.81
CA GLN A 20 4.38 10.56 2.55
C GLN A 20 3.78 9.63 1.50
N LEU A 21 3.42 8.41 1.88
CA LEU A 21 2.77 7.48 0.96
C LEU A 21 1.44 8.05 0.48
N GLY A 22 0.63 8.57 1.40
CA GLY A 22 -0.65 9.17 1.04
C GLY A 22 -0.49 10.31 0.04
N LYS A 23 0.46 11.20 0.28
CA LYS A 23 0.74 12.31 -0.66
C LYS A 23 1.17 11.81 -2.03
N SER A 24 1.94 10.73 -2.06
CA SER A 24 2.46 10.19 -3.32
C SER A 24 1.36 9.64 -4.23
N ILE A 25 0.27 9.14 -3.66
CA ILE A 25 -0.80 8.52 -4.44
C ILE A 25 -2.14 9.26 -4.33
N GLY A 26 -2.15 10.41 -3.62
CA GLY A 26 -3.34 11.26 -3.58
C GLY A 26 -4.41 10.87 -2.58
N VAL A 27 -4.01 10.27 -1.45
CA VAL A 27 -4.95 9.93 -0.37
C VAL A 27 -4.47 10.47 0.96
N SER A 28 -5.35 10.48 1.96
CA SER A 28 -5.00 10.95 3.29
C SER A 28 -4.13 9.93 4.04
N GLN A 29 -3.43 10.40 5.06
CA GLN A 29 -2.69 9.52 5.96
C GLN A 29 -3.62 8.50 6.62
N ASN A 30 -4.84 8.94 6.98
CA ASN A 30 -5.82 8.04 7.60
C ASN A 30 -6.20 6.89 6.69
N ALA A 31 -6.32 7.13 5.38
CA ALA A 31 -6.63 6.08 4.43
C ALA A 31 -5.52 5.02 4.43
N VAL A 32 -4.26 5.46 4.39
CA VAL A 32 -3.12 4.54 4.43
C VAL A 32 -3.12 3.74 5.73
N ASP A 33 -3.36 4.41 6.86
CA ASP A 33 -3.41 3.76 8.17
C ASP A 33 -4.50 2.68 8.21
N TYR A 34 -5.69 3.00 7.72
CA TYR A 34 -6.80 2.04 7.68
C TYR A 34 -6.47 0.83 6.81
N TRP A 35 -5.82 1.04 5.67
CA TRP A 35 -5.38 -0.07 4.81
C TRP A 35 -4.39 -0.95 5.55
N GLU A 36 -3.41 -0.35 6.22
CA GLU A 36 -2.35 -1.11 6.90
C GLU A 36 -2.89 -1.89 8.10
N ARG A 37 -3.94 -1.40 8.73
CA ARG A 37 -4.60 -2.11 9.82
C ARG A 37 -5.71 -3.05 9.35
N ASN A 38 -5.92 -3.14 8.05
CA ASN A 38 -6.94 -3.99 7.45
C ASN A 38 -8.37 -3.62 7.89
N VAL A 39 -8.59 -2.32 8.18
CA VAL A 39 -9.93 -1.80 8.46
C VAL A 39 -10.74 -1.76 7.17
N ASN A 40 -10.10 -1.37 6.07
CA ASN A 40 -10.68 -1.46 4.73
C ASN A 40 -9.55 -1.71 3.73
N GLU A 41 -9.92 -1.98 2.49
CA GLU A 41 -8.96 -2.25 1.42
C GLU A 41 -8.92 -1.10 0.43
N PRO A 42 -7.76 -0.83 -0.19
CA PRO A 42 -7.67 0.17 -1.24
C PRO A 42 -8.44 -0.29 -2.48
N LYS A 43 -9.05 0.67 -3.17
CA LYS A 43 -9.69 0.42 -4.47
C LYS A 43 -8.64 0.02 -5.49
N ALA A 44 -9.10 -0.64 -6.57
CA ALA A 44 -8.22 -1.10 -7.64
C ALA A 44 -7.31 0.01 -8.18
N SER A 45 -7.85 1.24 -8.35
CA SER A 45 -7.07 2.36 -8.84
C SER A 45 -5.90 2.72 -7.93
N TYR A 46 -6.10 2.61 -6.61
CA TYR A 46 -5.02 2.86 -5.65
C TYR A 46 -4.02 1.71 -5.62
N ILE A 47 -4.48 0.48 -5.82
CA ILE A 47 -3.57 -0.67 -5.92
C ILE A 47 -2.63 -0.47 -7.10
N ILE A 48 -3.15 -0.02 -8.24
CA ILE A 48 -2.33 0.28 -9.41
C ILE A 48 -1.29 1.34 -9.08
N ALA A 49 -1.69 2.41 -8.39
CA ALA A 49 -0.76 3.46 -7.99
C ALA A 49 0.30 2.95 -7.02
N LEU A 50 -0.08 2.09 -6.07
CA LEU A 50 0.84 1.51 -5.10
C LEU A 50 1.88 0.62 -5.77
N VAL A 51 1.45 -0.25 -6.70
CA VAL A 51 2.36 -1.15 -7.42
C VAL A 51 3.41 -0.35 -8.19
N LYS A 52 2.96 0.71 -8.84
CA LYS A 52 3.85 1.60 -9.61
C LYS A 52 4.84 2.32 -8.67
N LEU A 53 4.35 2.86 -7.58
CA LEU A 53 5.19 3.59 -6.61
C LEU A 53 6.25 2.68 -6.00
N PHE A 54 5.84 1.46 -5.63
CA PHE A 54 6.74 0.49 -5.01
C PHE A 54 7.65 -0.21 -6.02
N ASP A 55 7.41 0.01 -7.31
CA ASP A 55 8.19 -0.61 -8.39
C ASP A 55 8.19 -2.13 -8.29
N VAL A 56 7.02 -2.69 -8.08
CA VAL A 56 6.80 -4.15 -8.05
C VAL A 56 5.74 -4.52 -9.07
N THR A 57 5.68 -5.79 -9.44
CA THR A 57 4.61 -6.30 -10.29
C THR A 57 3.39 -6.63 -9.44
N PHE A 58 2.23 -6.79 -10.08
CA PHE A 58 1.03 -7.27 -9.39
C PHE A 58 1.29 -8.64 -8.76
N ASP A 59 1.97 -9.53 -9.47
CA ASP A 59 2.30 -10.85 -8.97
C ASP A 59 3.13 -10.76 -7.69
N GLU A 60 4.13 -9.88 -7.67
CA GLU A 60 4.96 -9.67 -6.49
C GLU A 60 4.14 -9.11 -5.33
N PHE A 61 3.27 -8.14 -5.64
CA PHE A 61 2.44 -7.49 -4.62
C PHE A 61 1.49 -8.48 -3.95
N PHE A 62 0.91 -9.40 -4.73
CA PHE A 62 -0.07 -10.36 -4.23
C PHE A 62 0.50 -11.74 -3.91
N ALA A 63 1.81 -11.96 -4.08
CA ALA A 63 2.42 -13.28 -3.98
C ALA A 63 2.13 -14.00 -2.66
N ASP A 64 2.15 -13.28 -1.54
CA ASP A 64 1.96 -13.83 -0.20
C ASP A 64 0.56 -13.61 0.36
N ILE A 65 -0.35 -13.10 -0.45
CA ILE A 65 -1.71 -12.78 -0.02
C ILE A 65 -2.62 -13.95 -0.40
N LYS A 66 -3.35 -14.47 0.59
CA LYS A 66 -4.25 -15.60 0.41
C LYS A 66 -5.68 -15.23 0.68
#